data_3229ac1ae9bc03b5209c66702cb26e95
#
_entry.id   3229ac1ae9bc03b5209c66702cb26e95
#
_cell.length_a   1.000
_cell.length_b   1.000
_cell.length_c   1.000
_cell.angle_alpha   90.00
_cell.angle_beta   90.00
_cell.angle_gamma   90.00
#
_symmetry.space_group_name_H-M   'P 1'
#
loop_
_entity.id
_entity.type
_entity.pdbx_description
1 polymer ?
#
loop_
_entity_poly.entity_id
_entity_poly.type
_entity_poly.pdbx_seq_one_letter_code
_entity_poly.pdbx_strand_id
1 'polypeptide(L)'
;MQTPPKPPTPSLPPEPSKDIPPAAEHAARLVGWGGWLAFWVQLIAAAGLGVGVTVAIISRTMDDDERVIWVGLALLFAIAGLITLLVSIYLAFRQTRVARRLALPQKQPTPSPQAVNQQVTLALLVSTGGLAVGLLGTGVSALSLLAKTLSHPQGAALYAPESTLRVLDVLVILINSGLAAAHFIGQVANYWLLRHKW
;
A
#
# COMPACT_ATOMS: atom_id res chain seq x y z
N MET A 1 17.04 -78.55 -19.74
CA MET A 1 17.58 -77.20 -20.00
C MET A 1 16.74 -76.20 -19.24
N GLN A 2 17.24 -75.68 -18.10
CA GLN A 2 16.52 -74.61 -17.34
C GLN A 2 16.99 -73.28 -17.86
N THR A 3 16.03 -72.42 -18.26
CA THR A 3 16.28 -71.00 -18.64
C THR A 3 16.80 -70.25 -17.43
N PRO A 4 17.86 -69.42 -17.54
CA PRO A 4 18.35 -68.62 -16.43
C PRO A 4 17.31 -67.63 -15.98
N PRO A 5 17.22 -67.28 -14.68
CA PRO A 5 16.28 -66.32 -14.14
C PRO A 5 16.55 -64.94 -14.74
N LYS A 6 15.47 -64.27 -15.14
CA LYS A 6 15.49 -62.89 -15.69
C LYS A 6 16.07 -61.93 -14.62
N PRO A 7 17.06 -61.08 -14.95
CA PRO A 7 17.61 -60.14 -14.00
C PRO A 7 16.49 -59.15 -13.52
N PRO A 8 16.53 -58.77 -12.23
CA PRO A 8 15.54 -57.82 -11.70
C PRO A 8 15.61 -56.51 -12.48
N THR A 9 14.44 -56.05 -12.95
CA THR A 9 14.30 -54.75 -13.61
C THR A 9 14.70 -53.66 -12.63
N PRO A 10 15.61 -52.73 -12.98
CA PRO A 10 15.92 -51.60 -12.11
C PRO A 10 14.63 -50.84 -11.80
N SER A 11 14.31 -50.71 -10.50
CA SER A 11 13.20 -49.85 -10.08
C SER A 11 13.51 -48.44 -10.50
N LEU A 12 12.69 -47.89 -11.39
CA LEU A 12 12.75 -46.46 -11.75
C LEU A 12 12.65 -45.65 -10.46
N PRO A 13 13.48 -44.61 -10.30
CA PRO A 13 13.31 -43.68 -9.17
C PRO A 13 11.87 -43.19 -9.15
N PRO A 14 11.26 -43.08 -7.95
CA PRO A 14 9.88 -42.63 -7.85
C PRO A 14 9.73 -41.29 -8.58
N GLU A 15 8.76 -41.19 -9.50
CA GLU A 15 8.44 -39.94 -10.16
C GLU A 15 8.19 -38.88 -9.08
N PRO A 16 8.83 -37.70 -9.20
CA PRO A 16 8.58 -36.63 -8.24
C PRO A 16 7.07 -36.35 -8.23
N SER A 17 6.45 -36.49 -7.06
CA SER A 17 5.02 -36.28 -6.88
C SER A 17 4.67 -34.92 -7.40
N LYS A 18 3.74 -34.83 -8.35
CA LYS A 18 3.20 -33.56 -8.91
C LYS A 18 2.38 -32.79 -7.89
N ASP A 19 2.25 -33.32 -6.69
CA ASP A 19 1.41 -32.76 -5.65
C ASP A 19 2.13 -31.62 -4.92
N ILE A 20 1.53 -30.44 -5.02
CA ILE A 20 1.98 -29.26 -4.27
C ILE A 20 1.76 -29.56 -2.77
N PRO A 21 2.78 -29.37 -1.90
CA PRO A 21 2.57 -29.55 -0.46
C PRO A 21 1.38 -28.72 0.03
N PRO A 22 0.47 -29.27 0.85
CA PRO A 22 -0.73 -28.56 1.32
C PRO A 22 -0.42 -27.20 1.99
N ALA A 23 0.72 -27.12 2.68
CA ALA A 23 1.21 -25.88 3.28
C ALA A 23 1.54 -24.79 2.22
N ALA A 24 2.14 -25.19 1.09
CA ALA A 24 2.48 -24.24 0.01
C ALA A 24 1.21 -23.75 -0.71
N GLU A 25 0.22 -24.59 -0.90
CA GLU A 25 -1.07 -24.21 -1.48
C GLU A 25 -1.81 -23.22 -0.58
N HIS A 26 -1.83 -23.47 0.73
CA HIS A 26 -2.44 -22.57 1.71
C HIS A 26 -1.73 -21.21 1.72
N ALA A 27 -0.40 -21.20 1.75
CA ALA A 27 0.41 -19.99 1.67
C ALA A 27 0.15 -19.20 0.38
N ALA A 28 0.12 -19.87 -0.78
CA ALA A 28 -0.16 -19.24 -2.06
C ALA A 28 -1.53 -18.54 -2.07
N ARG A 29 -2.54 -19.18 -1.48
CA ARG A 29 -3.91 -18.63 -1.39
C ARG A 29 -3.95 -17.40 -0.51
N LEU A 30 -3.34 -17.44 0.69
CA LEU A 30 -3.30 -16.31 1.62
C LEU A 30 -2.55 -15.11 1.05
N VAL A 31 -1.33 -15.33 0.52
CA VAL A 31 -0.51 -14.26 -0.08
C VAL A 31 -1.21 -13.69 -1.33
N GLY A 32 -1.86 -14.54 -2.12
CA GLY A 32 -2.59 -14.14 -3.30
C GLY A 32 -3.77 -13.23 -2.97
N TRP A 33 -4.61 -13.61 -2.04
CA TRP A 33 -5.79 -12.83 -1.62
C TRP A 33 -5.39 -11.53 -0.94
N GLY A 34 -4.47 -11.58 0.02
CA GLY A 34 -4.00 -10.39 0.72
C GLY A 34 -3.34 -9.39 -0.22
N GLY A 35 -2.45 -9.85 -1.10
CA GLY A 35 -1.81 -9.01 -2.10
C GLY A 35 -2.79 -8.43 -3.12
N TRP A 36 -3.77 -9.21 -3.58
CA TRP A 36 -4.78 -8.77 -4.54
C TRP A 36 -5.72 -7.71 -3.96
N LEU A 37 -6.21 -7.94 -2.73
CA LEU A 37 -7.06 -6.97 -2.03
C LEU A 37 -6.31 -5.67 -1.78
N ALA A 38 -5.10 -5.75 -1.22
CA ALA A 38 -4.27 -4.58 -0.96
C ALA A 38 -3.97 -3.81 -2.25
N PHE A 39 -3.66 -4.51 -3.36
CA PHE A 39 -3.41 -3.91 -4.66
C PHE A 39 -4.60 -3.08 -5.15
N TRP A 40 -5.81 -3.65 -5.19
CA TRP A 40 -6.97 -2.94 -5.73
C TRP A 40 -7.43 -1.78 -4.86
N VAL A 41 -7.47 -1.97 -3.55
CA VAL A 41 -7.86 -0.88 -2.63
C VAL A 41 -6.89 0.29 -2.73
N GLN A 42 -5.58 0.02 -2.74
CA GLN A 42 -4.57 1.06 -2.86
C GLN A 42 -4.56 1.70 -4.26
N LEU A 43 -4.83 0.94 -5.32
CA LEU A 43 -4.91 1.47 -6.69
C LEU A 43 -6.07 2.44 -6.85
N ILE A 44 -7.26 2.08 -6.35
CA ILE A 44 -8.45 2.95 -6.39
C ILE A 44 -8.19 4.22 -5.55
N ALA A 45 -7.61 4.05 -4.36
CA ALA A 45 -7.23 5.17 -3.51
C ALA A 45 -6.21 6.09 -4.19
N ALA A 46 -5.15 5.52 -4.80
CA ALA A 46 -4.13 6.30 -5.51
C ALA A 46 -4.71 7.08 -6.69
N ALA A 47 -5.64 6.51 -7.45
CA ALA A 47 -6.30 7.20 -8.55
C ALA A 47 -7.13 8.39 -8.05
N GLY A 48 -8.00 8.19 -7.04
CA GLY A 48 -8.83 9.26 -6.49
C GLY A 48 -8.02 10.35 -5.79
N LEU A 49 -7.07 9.97 -4.94
CA LEU A 49 -6.23 10.91 -4.21
C LEU A 49 -5.22 11.61 -5.11
N GLY A 50 -4.74 10.94 -6.17
CA GLY A 50 -3.89 11.54 -7.18
C GLY A 50 -4.58 12.67 -7.94
N VAL A 51 -5.86 12.49 -8.31
CA VAL A 51 -6.68 13.57 -8.87
C VAL A 51 -6.81 14.71 -7.84
N GLY A 52 -7.08 14.39 -6.58
CA GLY A 52 -7.17 15.38 -5.50
C GLY A 52 -5.87 16.19 -5.36
N VAL A 53 -4.70 15.54 -5.34
CA VAL A 53 -3.39 16.21 -5.30
C VAL A 53 -3.21 17.14 -6.51
N THR A 54 -3.56 16.68 -7.71
CA THR A 54 -3.46 17.49 -8.94
C THR A 54 -4.33 18.74 -8.85
N VAL A 55 -5.59 18.60 -8.42
CA VAL A 55 -6.50 19.73 -8.19
C VAL A 55 -5.94 20.69 -7.15
N ALA A 56 -5.40 20.17 -6.04
CA ALA A 56 -4.80 20.98 -4.99
C ALA A 56 -3.57 21.78 -5.47
N ILE A 57 -2.72 21.18 -6.32
CA ILE A 57 -1.57 21.87 -6.93
C ILE A 57 -2.04 23.01 -7.84
N ILE A 58 -3.01 22.74 -8.73
CA ILE A 58 -3.54 23.74 -9.65
C ILE A 58 -4.19 24.89 -8.87
N SER A 59 -5.02 24.58 -7.87
CA SER A 59 -5.68 25.59 -7.03
C SER A 59 -4.68 26.47 -6.29
N ARG A 60 -3.55 25.91 -5.85
CA ARG A 60 -2.49 26.65 -5.18
C ARG A 60 -1.77 27.62 -6.10
N THR A 61 -1.51 27.25 -7.36
CA THR A 61 -0.81 28.11 -8.32
C THR A 61 -1.62 29.34 -8.73
N MET A 62 -2.92 29.35 -8.42
CA MET A 62 -3.82 30.47 -8.69
C MET A 62 -3.98 31.43 -7.52
N ASP A 63 -3.35 31.15 -6.37
CA ASP A 63 -3.47 31.90 -5.12
C ASP A 63 -2.13 32.62 -4.83
N ASP A 64 -2.10 33.96 -4.91
CA ASP A 64 -0.89 34.78 -4.68
C ASP A 64 -0.60 35.09 -3.18
N ASP A 65 -1.27 34.42 -2.24
CA ASP A 65 -1.20 34.75 -0.81
C ASP A 65 0.03 34.13 -0.11
N GLU A 66 0.83 34.95 0.58
CA GLU A 66 2.01 34.55 1.39
C GLU A 66 1.69 33.54 2.51
N ARG A 67 0.43 33.37 2.90
CA ARG A 67 -0.04 32.40 3.92
C ARG A 67 0.02 30.94 3.49
N VAL A 68 0.61 30.69 2.33
CA VAL A 68 0.66 29.40 1.61
C VAL A 68 1.67 28.38 2.17
N ILE A 69 2.52 28.77 3.15
CA ILE A 69 3.59 27.88 3.64
C ILE A 69 3.03 26.58 4.26
N TRP A 70 2.03 26.68 5.14
CA TRP A 70 1.45 25.52 5.81
C TRP A 70 0.69 24.58 4.87
N VAL A 71 -0.07 25.17 3.94
CA VAL A 71 -0.75 24.38 2.89
C VAL A 71 0.28 23.72 1.97
N GLY A 72 1.37 24.45 1.66
CA GLY A 72 2.49 23.92 0.89
C GLY A 72 3.17 22.75 1.56
N LEU A 73 3.42 22.82 2.86
CA LEU A 73 4.00 21.72 3.63
C LEU A 73 3.06 20.52 3.67
N ALA A 74 1.77 20.72 3.92
CA ALA A 74 0.78 19.65 3.91
C ALA A 74 0.65 18.97 2.53
N LEU A 75 0.74 19.75 1.44
CA LEU A 75 0.75 19.24 0.08
C LEU A 75 2.03 18.45 -0.23
N LEU A 76 3.17 18.87 0.30
CA LEU A 76 4.43 18.12 0.19
C LEU A 76 4.30 16.74 0.86
N PHE A 77 3.68 16.65 2.04
CA PHE A 77 3.36 15.36 2.66
C PHE A 77 2.40 14.54 1.82
N ALA A 78 1.39 15.15 1.19
CA ALA A 78 0.47 14.46 0.30
C ALA A 78 1.18 13.86 -0.93
N ILE A 79 2.09 14.60 -1.55
CA ILE A 79 2.92 14.09 -2.66
C ILE A 79 3.81 12.94 -2.19
N ALA A 80 4.52 13.10 -1.07
CA ALA A 80 5.36 12.04 -0.51
C ALA A 80 4.52 10.78 -0.15
N GLY A 81 3.34 10.96 0.44
CA GLY A 81 2.38 9.89 0.72
C GLY A 81 1.90 9.19 -0.54
N LEU A 82 1.63 9.94 -1.61
CA LEU A 82 1.23 9.37 -2.90
C LEU A 82 2.37 8.55 -3.54
N ILE A 83 3.60 9.04 -3.48
CA ILE A 83 4.78 8.30 -3.97
C ILE A 83 4.95 6.99 -3.20
N THR A 84 4.89 7.03 -1.86
CA THR A 84 4.98 5.82 -1.04
C THR A 84 3.81 4.86 -1.30
N LEU A 85 2.62 5.36 -1.62
CA LEU A 85 1.47 4.56 -2.00
C LEU A 85 1.71 3.83 -3.33
N LEU A 86 2.30 4.48 -4.33
CA LEU A 86 2.67 3.84 -5.60
C LEU A 86 3.70 2.72 -5.39
N VAL A 87 4.69 2.94 -4.52
CA VAL A 87 5.65 1.88 -4.13
C VAL A 87 4.93 0.73 -3.44
N SER A 88 3.98 1.00 -2.53
CA SER A 88 3.17 0.00 -1.85
C SER A 88 2.33 -0.83 -2.83
N ILE A 89 1.70 -0.20 -3.83
CA ILE A 89 0.96 -0.86 -4.92
C ILE A 89 1.87 -1.81 -5.72
N TYR A 90 3.07 -1.34 -6.07
CA TYR A 90 4.05 -2.18 -6.76
C TYR A 90 4.44 -3.41 -5.93
N LEU A 91 4.67 -3.26 -4.63
CA LEU A 91 4.99 -4.37 -3.73
C LEU A 91 3.81 -5.35 -3.59
N ALA A 92 2.58 -4.85 -3.47
CA ALA A 92 1.36 -5.67 -3.45
C ALA A 92 1.20 -6.47 -4.75
N PHE A 93 1.43 -5.84 -5.90
CA PHE A 93 1.44 -6.54 -7.19
C PHE A 93 2.53 -7.62 -7.27
N ARG A 94 3.72 -7.34 -6.76
CA ARG A 94 4.78 -8.32 -6.68
C ARG A 94 4.41 -9.51 -5.78
N GLN A 95 3.68 -9.29 -4.69
CA GLN A 95 3.16 -10.37 -3.83
C GLN A 95 2.22 -11.29 -4.60
N THR A 96 1.32 -10.77 -5.43
CA THR A 96 0.43 -11.61 -6.25
C THR A 96 1.20 -12.48 -7.25
N ARG A 97 2.31 -11.98 -7.80
CA ARG A 97 3.19 -12.77 -8.66
C ARG A 97 3.90 -13.90 -7.91
N VAL A 98 4.35 -13.62 -6.68
CA VAL A 98 4.97 -14.64 -5.81
C VAL A 98 3.94 -15.72 -5.47
N ALA A 99 2.72 -15.34 -5.10
CA ALA A 99 1.63 -16.28 -4.83
C ALA A 99 1.35 -17.21 -6.02
N ARG A 100 1.32 -16.67 -7.24
CA ARG A 100 1.14 -17.47 -8.47
C ARG A 100 2.29 -18.46 -8.67
N ARG A 101 3.54 -18.08 -8.37
CA ARG A 101 4.70 -19.00 -8.48
C ARG A 101 4.65 -20.10 -7.45
N LEU A 102 4.16 -19.84 -6.24
CA LEU A 102 3.95 -20.85 -5.21
C LEU A 102 2.86 -21.86 -5.58
N ALA A 103 1.85 -21.44 -6.36
CA ALA A 103 0.74 -22.28 -6.80
C ALA A 103 1.02 -23.12 -8.07
N LEU A 104 2.15 -22.90 -8.77
CA LEU A 104 2.48 -23.62 -9.98
C LEU A 104 3.28 -24.91 -9.65
N PRO A 105 2.96 -26.06 -10.28
CA PRO A 105 3.76 -27.26 -10.15
C PRO A 105 5.19 -27.01 -10.65
N GLN A 106 6.16 -27.56 -9.97
CA GLN A 106 7.62 -27.31 -9.97
C GLN A 106 8.34 -27.36 -11.34
N LYS A 107 8.05 -26.45 -12.24
CA LYS A 107 8.93 -26.17 -13.39
C LYS A 107 9.90 -24.99 -13.16
N GLN A 108 9.76 -24.24 -12.08
CA GLN A 108 10.59 -23.09 -11.73
C GLN A 108 11.00 -23.15 -10.24
N PRO A 109 12.18 -22.63 -9.86
CA PRO A 109 12.59 -22.61 -8.47
C PRO A 109 11.56 -21.84 -7.63
N THR A 110 10.94 -22.53 -6.68
CA THR A 110 9.99 -21.93 -5.73
C THR A 110 10.73 -20.92 -4.86
N PRO A 111 10.16 -19.70 -4.65
CA PRO A 111 10.77 -18.74 -3.75
C PRO A 111 10.94 -19.33 -2.35
N SER A 112 12.10 -19.13 -1.73
CA SER A 112 12.31 -19.58 -0.37
C SER A 112 11.37 -18.87 0.61
N PRO A 113 10.91 -19.50 1.70
CA PRO A 113 10.08 -18.87 2.71
C PRO A 113 10.71 -17.58 3.25
N GLN A 114 12.03 -17.54 3.34
CA GLN A 114 12.77 -16.35 3.77
C GLN A 114 12.63 -15.18 2.79
N ALA A 115 12.69 -15.45 1.48
CA ALA A 115 12.51 -14.42 0.44
C ALA A 115 11.07 -13.84 0.46
N VAL A 116 10.06 -14.69 0.68
CA VAL A 116 8.67 -14.25 0.82
C VAL A 116 8.52 -13.37 2.06
N ASN A 117 9.06 -13.80 3.20
CA ASN A 117 8.99 -13.05 4.46
C ASN A 117 9.67 -11.68 4.34
N GLN A 118 10.85 -11.60 3.72
CA GLN A 118 11.54 -10.33 3.46
C GLN A 118 10.71 -9.39 2.61
N GLN A 119 10.04 -9.90 1.58
CA GLN A 119 9.19 -9.07 0.72
C GLN A 119 7.97 -8.53 1.46
N VAL A 120 7.30 -9.33 2.28
CA VAL A 120 6.15 -8.89 3.08
C VAL A 120 6.58 -7.90 4.15
N THR A 121 7.75 -8.11 4.79
CA THR A 121 8.33 -7.17 5.75
C THR A 121 8.65 -5.82 5.10
N LEU A 122 9.23 -5.82 3.90
CA LEU A 122 9.48 -4.59 3.15
C LEU A 122 8.18 -3.84 2.83
N ALA A 123 7.15 -4.56 2.39
CA ALA A 123 5.83 -3.98 2.12
C ALA A 123 5.19 -3.40 3.40
N LEU A 124 5.36 -4.07 4.55
CA LEU A 124 4.91 -3.56 5.85
C LEU A 124 5.64 -2.26 6.22
N LEU A 125 6.97 -2.21 6.07
CA LEU A 125 7.76 -1.01 6.37
C LEU A 125 7.36 0.18 5.48
N VAL A 126 7.17 -0.04 4.18
CA VAL A 126 6.72 1.01 3.26
C VAL A 126 5.32 1.51 3.63
N SER A 127 4.38 0.60 3.95
CA SER A 127 3.04 0.98 4.37
C SER A 127 3.06 1.74 5.70
N THR A 128 3.90 1.35 6.66
CA THR A 128 4.06 2.05 7.94
C THR A 128 4.66 3.44 7.74
N GLY A 129 5.68 3.57 6.90
CA GLY A 129 6.26 4.87 6.55
C GLY A 129 5.26 5.78 5.86
N GLY A 130 4.50 5.26 4.89
CA GLY A 130 3.45 6.01 4.22
C GLY A 130 2.30 6.43 5.14
N LEU A 131 1.91 5.57 6.09
CA LEU A 131 0.94 5.91 7.14
C LEU A 131 1.44 7.07 7.99
N ALA A 132 2.70 7.03 8.45
CA ALA A 132 3.30 8.11 9.24
C ALA A 132 3.32 9.44 8.48
N VAL A 133 3.71 9.42 7.20
CA VAL A 133 3.71 10.60 6.31
C VAL A 133 2.29 11.16 6.15
N GLY A 134 1.29 10.31 5.92
CA GLY A 134 -0.12 10.73 5.80
C GLY A 134 -0.66 11.35 7.09
N LEU A 135 -0.34 10.77 8.25
CA LEU A 135 -0.73 11.31 9.56
C LEU A 135 -0.05 12.66 9.85
N LEU A 136 1.25 12.80 9.53
CA LEU A 136 1.95 14.08 9.67
C LEU A 136 1.33 15.15 8.77
N GLY A 137 1.02 14.82 7.52
CA GLY A 137 0.34 15.73 6.60
C GLY A 137 -1.05 16.14 7.10
N THR A 138 -1.82 15.21 7.64
CA THR A 138 -3.12 15.48 8.27
C THR A 138 -2.95 16.39 9.49
N GLY A 139 -1.97 16.14 10.34
CA GLY A 139 -1.68 16.96 11.52
C GLY A 139 -1.30 18.39 11.16
N VAL A 140 -0.40 18.57 10.19
CA VAL A 140 -0.02 19.92 9.68
C VAL A 140 -1.22 20.66 9.12
N SER A 141 -2.07 19.98 8.34
CA SER A 141 -3.28 20.58 7.78
C SER A 141 -4.27 20.98 8.86
N ALA A 142 -4.49 20.12 9.87
CA ALA A 142 -5.40 20.39 10.98
C ALA A 142 -4.90 21.55 11.84
N LEU A 143 -3.59 21.62 12.15
CA LEU A 143 -2.99 22.73 12.88
C LEU A 143 -3.11 24.06 12.11
N SER A 144 -2.88 24.04 10.80
CA SER A 144 -3.07 25.21 9.94
C SER A 144 -4.51 25.72 10.01
N LEU A 145 -5.47 24.81 9.96
CA LEU A 145 -6.88 25.13 10.03
C LEU A 145 -7.27 25.70 11.40
N LEU A 146 -6.77 25.08 12.47
CA LEU A 146 -6.99 25.56 13.84
C LEU A 146 -6.40 26.97 14.03
N ALA A 147 -5.18 27.21 13.56
CA ALA A 147 -4.56 28.52 13.63
C ALA A 147 -5.38 29.60 12.88
N LYS A 148 -5.93 29.26 11.69
CA LYS A 148 -6.82 30.14 10.95
C LYS A 148 -8.09 30.46 11.73
N THR A 149 -8.75 29.47 12.31
CA THR A 149 -9.99 29.68 13.06
C THR A 149 -9.80 30.50 14.33
N LEU A 150 -8.67 30.31 15.04
CA LEU A 150 -8.33 31.05 16.24
C LEU A 150 -7.92 32.50 15.95
N SER A 151 -7.35 32.81 14.79
CA SER A 151 -6.92 34.14 14.39
C SER A 151 -8.08 35.05 13.93
N HIS A 152 -9.28 34.49 13.72
CA HIS A 152 -10.44 35.27 13.28
C HIS A 152 -11.38 35.56 14.46
N PRO A 153 -11.72 36.84 14.71
CA PRO A 153 -12.70 37.18 15.72
C PRO A 153 -14.07 36.55 15.40
N GLN A 154 -14.73 36.03 16.42
CA GLN A 154 -16.08 35.50 16.28
C GLN A 154 -17.01 36.57 15.74
N GLY A 155 -17.65 36.36 14.59
CA GLY A 155 -18.52 37.30 13.92
C GLY A 155 -17.95 37.99 12.67
N ALA A 156 -16.65 37.97 12.44
CA ALA A 156 -16.03 38.57 11.24
C ALA A 156 -16.36 37.82 9.94
N ALA A 157 -16.80 36.57 10.03
CA ALA A 157 -17.16 35.73 8.88
C ALA A 157 -18.30 36.30 8.00
N LEU A 158 -19.11 37.22 8.54
CA LEU A 158 -20.19 37.89 7.80
C LEU A 158 -19.69 39.01 6.89
N TYR A 159 -18.49 39.56 7.15
CA TYR A 159 -17.96 40.75 6.47
C TYR A 159 -16.71 40.50 5.61
N ALA A 160 -16.07 39.34 5.75
CA ALA A 160 -14.88 39.01 4.98
C ALA A 160 -14.93 37.55 4.50
N PRO A 161 -15.63 37.26 3.39
CA PRO A 161 -15.73 35.88 2.84
C PRO A 161 -14.38 35.30 2.47
N GLU A 162 -13.35 36.11 2.26
CA GLU A 162 -11.97 35.67 1.94
C GLU A 162 -11.23 35.02 3.12
N SER A 163 -11.72 35.22 4.35
CA SER A 163 -11.17 34.64 5.57
C SER A 163 -11.75 33.27 5.93
N THR A 164 -12.79 32.83 5.22
CA THR A 164 -13.46 31.55 5.46
C THR A 164 -12.61 30.37 5.04
N LEU A 165 -12.86 29.22 5.66
CA LEU A 165 -12.37 27.90 5.29
C LEU A 165 -12.37 27.71 3.77
N ARG A 166 -11.20 27.72 3.18
CA ARG A 166 -11.08 27.49 1.74
C ARG A 166 -11.31 26.00 1.46
N VAL A 167 -11.98 25.70 0.36
CA VAL A 167 -12.16 24.32 -0.12
C VAL A 167 -10.83 23.58 -0.22
N LEU A 168 -9.74 24.30 -0.56
CA LEU A 168 -8.40 23.76 -0.63
C LEU A 168 -7.89 23.21 0.72
N ASP A 169 -8.16 23.90 1.84
CA ASP A 169 -7.72 23.43 3.17
C ASP A 169 -8.39 22.08 3.52
N VAL A 170 -9.69 21.97 3.27
CA VAL A 170 -10.46 20.75 3.50
C VAL A 170 -10.01 19.63 2.55
N LEU A 171 -9.75 19.95 1.29
CA LEU A 171 -9.27 19.00 0.29
C LEU A 171 -7.93 18.39 0.68
N VAL A 172 -6.97 19.22 1.15
CA VAL A 172 -5.64 18.73 1.56
C VAL A 172 -5.71 17.84 2.80
N ILE A 173 -6.57 18.15 3.77
CA ILE A 173 -6.85 17.27 4.92
C ILE A 173 -7.42 15.93 4.42
N LEU A 174 -8.41 15.98 3.55
CA LEU A 174 -9.05 14.78 3.01
C LEU A 174 -8.04 13.89 2.25
N ILE A 175 -7.16 14.48 1.45
CA ILE A 175 -6.11 13.77 0.73
C ILE A 175 -5.16 13.07 1.71
N ASN A 176 -4.59 13.80 2.68
CA ASN A 176 -3.63 13.23 3.63
C ASN A 176 -4.27 12.14 4.50
N SER A 177 -5.51 12.34 4.97
CA SER A 177 -6.27 11.33 5.72
C SER A 177 -6.58 10.10 4.87
N GLY A 178 -6.95 10.29 3.62
CA GLY A 178 -7.19 9.21 2.67
C GLY A 178 -5.93 8.41 2.36
N LEU A 179 -4.76 9.06 2.21
CA LEU A 179 -3.47 8.41 2.07
C LEU A 179 -3.12 7.58 3.32
N ALA A 180 -3.32 8.14 4.52
CA ALA A 180 -3.12 7.41 5.76
C ALA A 180 -4.02 6.16 5.83
N ALA A 181 -5.30 6.28 5.48
CA ALA A 181 -6.23 5.16 5.45
C ALA A 181 -5.81 4.08 4.45
N ALA A 182 -5.39 4.46 3.24
CA ALA A 182 -4.92 3.52 2.21
C ALA A 182 -3.67 2.75 2.66
N HIS A 183 -2.72 3.42 3.31
CA HIS A 183 -1.54 2.80 3.89
C HIS A 183 -1.86 1.91 5.08
N PHE A 184 -2.82 2.31 5.93
CA PHE A 184 -3.28 1.49 7.05
C PHE A 184 -3.85 0.14 6.58
N ILE A 185 -4.67 0.15 5.51
CA ILE A 185 -5.19 -1.10 4.92
C ILE A 185 -4.05 -1.98 4.42
N GLY A 186 -3.06 -1.41 3.74
CA GLY A 186 -1.86 -2.14 3.31
C GLY A 186 -1.06 -2.71 4.48
N GLN A 187 -0.92 -1.94 5.55
CA GLN A 187 -0.22 -2.36 6.78
C GLN A 187 -0.93 -3.55 7.44
N VAL A 188 -2.26 -3.47 7.60
CA VAL A 188 -3.07 -4.56 8.19
C VAL A 188 -2.94 -5.83 7.36
N ALA A 189 -3.04 -5.74 6.03
CA ALA A 189 -2.90 -6.88 5.14
C ALA A 189 -1.51 -7.54 5.27
N ASN A 190 -0.42 -6.75 5.24
CA ASN A 190 0.94 -7.25 5.36
C ASN A 190 1.23 -7.83 6.76
N TYR A 191 0.74 -7.18 7.83
CA TYR A 191 0.87 -7.69 9.19
C TYR A 191 0.16 -9.03 9.36
N TRP A 192 -1.06 -9.15 8.82
CA TRP A 192 -1.81 -10.39 8.85
C TRP A 192 -1.06 -11.53 8.13
N LEU A 193 -0.45 -11.24 6.98
CA LEU A 193 0.38 -12.19 6.24
C LEU A 193 1.60 -12.65 7.06
N LEU A 194 2.30 -11.75 7.76
CA LEU A 194 3.46 -12.09 8.59
C LEU A 194 3.10 -12.94 9.81
N ARG A 195 1.90 -12.76 10.36
CA ARG A 195 1.44 -13.51 11.54
C ARG A 195 1.11 -14.97 11.21
N HIS A 196 0.62 -15.24 10.01
CA HIS A 196 0.34 -16.61 9.56
C HIS A 196 1.64 -17.22 9.05
N LYS A 197 2.36 -17.90 9.96
CA LYS A 197 3.60 -18.62 9.62
C LYS A 197 3.29 -19.72 8.60
N TRP A 198 4.02 -19.71 7.51
CA TRP A 198 4.00 -20.73 6.45
C TRP A 198 4.83 -21.96 6.84
#